data_9e3aabfc1403d584204cf2c2c27b3990
#
_entry.id   9e3aabfc1403d584204cf2c2c27b3990
#
_cell.length_a   1.000
_cell.length_b   1.000
_cell.length_c   1.000
_cell.angle_alpha   90.00
_cell.angle_beta   90.00
_cell.angle_gamma   90.00
#
_symmetry.space_group_name_H-M   'P 1'
#
loop_
_entity.id
_entity.type
_entity.pdbx_description
1 polymer ?
#
loop_
_entity_poly.entity_id
_entity_poly.type
_entity_poly.pdbx_seq_one_letter_code
_entity_poly.pdbx_strand_id
1 'polypeptide(L)'
;MDTPLIEFRDVTKRFDEKIVLDRASLAIYENQITTIIGKSGSGKSVLLKHIIGLLSPDEGDILFRGKPVNKMKRSEWDGYRSKISYMFQNNALFDSMSVFENIALPLRQTTDLSKKKIESKVMSRSEQMDLSDALNKYPAELSGGMQKRVALARALVTDPAIVLFDEPTTGQDPIRKNIILSMVAHYRKQFGFTAILISHDIPDVFFISDRILLLWEGKIAFHGTYEELSHLKHPMIDEFLQSIEGLRDELTGLLSKELFRSRYSQTLGGGSADNVITAILFRVHFERLSEALGHQAAIEVVKALGEYVHKYFGPLGGFSARHSREKVFTILPRIGAKEAGLLMLEMAEGLQSNALPEIQASAGRRIGVEACFEISVSAGITEGGPDDDIELLIERAEENQKIIARYQCDKEDGSQ
;
A
#
# COMPACT_ATOMS: atom_id res chain seq x y z
N MET A 1 2.05 11.58 23.41
CA MET A 1 1.02 10.75 22.74
C MET A 1 0.14 11.69 21.98
N ASP A 2 -0.04 11.46 20.70
CA ASP A 2 -0.88 12.33 19.86
C ASP A 2 -2.34 12.20 20.31
N THR A 3 -3.03 13.32 20.43
CA THR A 3 -4.44 13.34 20.77
C THR A 3 -5.26 12.85 19.57
N PRO A 4 -6.13 11.84 19.71
CA PRO A 4 -6.96 11.37 18.61
C PRO A 4 -7.85 12.49 18.04
N LEU A 5 -7.98 12.52 16.71
CA LEU A 5 -8.95 13.38 16.03
C LEU A 5 -10.38 12.91 16.29
N ILE A 6 -10.60 11.59 16.14
CA ILE A 6 -11.86 10.91 16.49
C ILE A 6 -11.54 9.75 17.40
N GLU A 7 -12.31 9.57 18.45
CA GLU A 7 -12.18 8.47 19.39
C GLU A 7 -13.56 7.86 19.69
N PHE A 8 -13.66 6.55 19.62
CA PHE A 8 -14.81 5.79 20.08
C PHE A 8 -14.44 5.14 21.42
N ARG A 9 -15.30 5.29 22.40
CA ARG A 9 -15.14 4.70 23.74
C ARG A 9 -16.34 3.80 24.04
N ASP A 10 -16.13 2.51 24.01
CA ASP A 10 -17.09 1.46 24.30
C ASP A 10 -18.44 1.64 23.57
N VAL A 11 -18.36 2.02 22.30
CA VAL A 11 -19.54 2.32 21.48
C VAL A 11 -20.29 1.03 21.15
N THR A 12 -21.55 0.98 21.56
CA THR A 12 -22.50 -0.08 21.22
C THR A 12 -23.59 0.47 20.32
N LYS A 13 -23.92 -0.28 19.25
CA LYS A 13 -25.03 0.02 18.36
C LYS A 13 -25.86 -1.23 18.09
N ARG A 14 -27.17 -1.09 18.33
CA ARG A 14 -28.19 -2.12 18.07
C ARG A 14 -29.13 -1.67 16.98
N PHE A 15 -29.61 -2.61 16.21
CA PHE A 15 -30.74 -2.46 15.32
C PHE A 15 -31.70 -3.60 15.67
N ASP A 16 -32.84 -3.27 16.22
CA ASP A 16 -33.77 -4.19 16.86
C ASP A 16 -33.01 -5.04 17.91
N GLU A 17 -33.05 -6.35 17.79
CA GLU A 17 -32.34 -7.27 18.72
C GLU A 17 -30.89 -7.53 18.32
N LYS A 18 -30.45 -7.09 17.15
CA LYS A 18 -29.11 -7.37 16.63
C LYS A 18 -28.11 -6.30 17.07
N ILE A 19 -27.09 -6.72 17.83
CA ILE A 19 -25.92 -5.90 18.13
C ILE A 19 -25.02 -5.87 16.89
N VAL A 20 -24.74 -4.69 16.35
CA VAL A 20 -23.89 -4.48 15.18
C VAL A 20 -22.51 -3.95 15.58
N LEU A 21 -22.45 -3.10 16.61
CA LEU A 21 -21.20 -2.72 17.28
C LEU A 21 -21.35 -3.08 18.75
N ASP A 22 -20.38 -3.79 19.31
CA ASP A 22 -20.33 -4.24 20.69
C ASP A 22 -19.10 -3.68 21.40
N ARG A 23 -19.29 -2.59 22.16
CA ARG A 23 -18.24 -1.88 22.91
C ARG A 23 -17.01 -1.60 22.04
N ALA A 24 -17.26 -1.11 20.83
CA ALA A 24 -16.18 -0.78 19.88
C ALA A 24 -15.40 0.44 20.40
N SER A 25 -14.10 0.26 20.63
CA SER A 25 -13.17 1.31 21.05
C SER A 25 -12.05 1.44 20.02
N LEU A 26 -11.86 2.66 19.46
CA LEU A 26 -10.86 2.94 18.45
C LEU A 26 -10.44 4.41 18.47
N ALA A 27 -9.31 4.71 17.86
CA ALA A 27 -8.78 6.06 17.72
C ALA A 27 -8.36 6.32 16.27
N ILE A 28 -8.70 7.48 15.73
CA ILE A 28 -8.31 7.97 14.41
C ILE A 28 -7.48 9.21 14.60
N TYR A 29 -6.32 9.26 13.98
CA TYR A 29 -5.36 10.34 14.15
C TYR A 29 -5.36 11.29 12.95
N GLU A 30 -5.02 12.54 13.20
CA GLU A 30 -5.00 13.60 12.19
C GLU A 30 -3.91 13.33 11.15
N ASN A 31 -4.18 13.68 9.88
CA ASN A 31 -3.27 13.51 8.75
C ASN A 31 -2.81 12.06 8.47
N GLN A 32 -3.56 11.06 8.91
CA GLN A 32 -3.30 9.65 8.63
C GLN A 32 -4.39 9.04 7.72
N ILE A 33 -4.03 7.96 7.04
CA ILE A 33 -4.98 7.07 6.38
C ILE A 33 -5.26 5.90 7.33
N THR A 34 -6.48 5.84 7.87
CA THR A 34 -6.94 4.72 8.68
C THR A 34 -7.86 3.83 7.84
N THR A 35 -7.45 2.60 7.61
CA THR A 35 -8.29 1.63 6.87
C THR A 35 -9.05 0.72 7.80
N ILE A 36 -10.35 0.59 7.58
CA ILE A 36 -11.25 -0.30 8.30
C ILE A 36 -11.51 -1.53 7.42
N ILE A 37 -11.07 -2.68 7.89
CA ILE A 37 -11.28 -3.98 7.24
C ILE A 37 -12.22 -4.85 8.08
N GLY A 38 -12.82 -5.85 7.44
CA GLY A 38 -13.74 -6.79 8.10
C GLY A 38 -14.66 -7.47 7.10
N LYS A 39 -15.30 -8.58 7.49
CA LYS A 39 -16.25 -9.30 6.63
C LYS A 39 -17.42 -8.40 6.19
N SER A 40 -18.05 -8.75 5.07
CA SER A 40 -19.29 -8.06 4.65
C SER A 40 -20.34 -8.17 5.76
N GLY A 41 -21.03 -7.07 6.05
CA GLY A 41 -22.02 -7.03 7.13
C GLY A 41 -21.47 -6.93 8.56
N SER A 42 -20.14 -6.79 8.75
CA SER A 42 -19.54 -6.67 10.10
C SER A 42 -19.81 -5.33 10.81
N GLY A 43 -20.40 -4.35 10.13
CA GLY A 43 -20.70 -3.04 10.73
C GLY A 43 -19.79 -1.89 10.28
N LYS A 44 -18.90 -2.08 9.30
CA LYS A 44 -17.97 -1.04 8.81
C LYS A 44 -18.67 0.26 8.41
N SER A 45 -19.71 0.17 7.56
CA SER A 45 -20.48 1.35 7.15
C SER A 45 -21.29 1.95 8.30
N VAL A 46 -21.61 1.16 9.34
CA VAL A 46 -22.23 1.67 10.57
C VAL A 46 -21.24 2.54 11.35
N LEU A 47 -19.96 2.15 11.43
CA LEU A 47 -18.90 3.00 11.99
C LEU A 47 -18.81 4.34 11.23
N LEU A 48 -18.75 4.34 9.89
CA LEU A 48 -18.70 5.60 9.13
C LEU A 48 -19.94 6.48 9.38
N LYS A 49 -21.14 5.88 9.46
CA LYS A 49 -22.36 6.62 9.76
C LYS A 49 -22.36 7.28 11.14
N HIS A 50 -21.67 6.70 12.12
CA HIS A 50 -21.46 7.34 13.41
C HIS A 50 -20.47 8.52 13.29
N ILE A 51 -19.40 8.38 12.50
CA ILE A 51 -18.43 9.45 12.29
C ILE A 51 -19.07 10.67 11.65
N ILE A 52 -19.90 10.49 10.62
CA ILE A 52 -20.61 11.62 9.97
C ILE A 52 -21.83 12.09 10.76
N GLY A 53 -22.17 11.41 11.86
CA GLY A 53 -23.31 11.75 12.72
C GLY A 53 -24.68 11.46 12.12
N LEU A 54 -24.77 10.48 11.23
CA LEU A 54 -26.05 9.95 10.74
C LEU A 54 -26.65 8.92 11.72
N LEU A 55 -25.81 8.36 12.60
CA LEU A 55 -26.22 7.46 13.66
C LEU A 55 -25.65 7.94 14.99
N SER A 56 -26.42 7.77 16.04
CA SER A 56 -25.95 7.95 17.42
C SER A 56 -25.73 6.57 18.07
N PRO A 57 -24.72 6.43 18.93
CA PRO A 57 -24.52 5.22 19.69
C PRO A 57 -25.67 5.00 20.68
N ASP A 58 -25.98 3.74 20.99
CA ASP A 58 -26.93 3.38 22.04
C ASP A 58 -26.26 3.41 23.42
N GLU A 59 -24.96 3.04 23.46
CA GLU A 59 -24.09 3.12 24.64
C GLU A 59 -22.70 3.59 24.21
N GLY A 60 -21.96 4.18 25.17
CA GLY A 60 -20.61 4.70 24.94
C GLY A 60 -20.60 6.11 24.36
N ASP A 61 -19.42 6.62 24.08
CA ASP A 61 -19.21 7.99 23.61
C ASP A 61 -18.33 8.01 22.34
N ILE A 62 -18.65 8.97 21.48
CA ILE A 62 -17.79 9.34 20.34
C ILE A 62 -17.26 10.74 20.61
N LEU A 63 -15.94 10.90 20.54
CA LEU A 63 -15.27 12.17 20.79
C LEU A 63 -14.62 12.70 19.51
N PHE A 64 -14.72 13.99 19.30
CA PHE A 64 -13.97 14.74 18.29
C PHE A 64 -13.03 15.71 18.99
N ARG A 65 -11.73 15.52 18.80
CA ARG A 65 -10.66 16.28 19.51
C ARG A 65 -10.91 16.33 21.03
N GLY A 66 -11.23 15.17 21.62
CA GLY A 66 -11.48 15.00 23.04
C GLY A 66 -12.85 15.47 23.53
N LYS A 67 -13.70 16.10 22.70
CA LYS A 67 -15.03 16.57 23.08
C LYS A 67 -16.11 15.58 22.65
N PRO A 68 -16.98 15.08 23.56
CA PRO A 68 -18.08 14.19 23.20
C PRO A 68 -19.03 14.83 22.19
N VAL A 69 -19.26 14.12 21.08
CA VAL A 69 -20.08 14.60 19.95
C VAL A 69 -21.53 14.84 20.37
N ASN A 70 -22.08 13.97 21.22
CA ASN A 70 -23.45 14.07 21.75
C ASN A 70 -23.68 15.26 22.71
N LYS A 71 -22.58 15.88 23.20
CA LYS A 71 -22.62 17.07 24.06
C LYS A 71 -22.31 18.38 23.32
N MET A 72 -22.15 18.32 21.99
CA MET A 72 -21.90 19.51 21.17
C MET A 72 -23.16 20.35 21.04
N LYS A 73 -23.02 21.67 21.09
CA LYS A 73 -24.06 22.59 20.71
C LYS A 73 -24.28 22.52 19.20
N ARG A 74 -25.47 22.96 18.71
CA ARG A 74 -25.82 22.89 17.29
C ARG A 74 -24.76 23.53 16.38
N SER A 75 -24.26 24.71 16.73
CA SER A 75 -23.21 25.37 15.94
C SER A 75 -21.87 24.62 15.91
N GLU A 76 -21.50 23.93 17.00
CA GLU A 76 -20.30 23.08 17.06
C GLU A 76 -20.50 21.81 16.23
N TRP A 77 -21.69 21.25 16.29
CA TRP A 77 -22.08 20.10 15.49
C TRP A 77 -22.09 20.39 13.99
N ASP A 78 -22.66 21.54 13.59
CA ASP A 78 -22.63 21.99 12.20
C ASP A 78 -21.18 22.25 11.74
N GLY A 79 -20.35 22.85 12.61
CA GLY A 79 -18.91 23.03 12.38
C GLY A 79 -18.12 21.72 12.31
N TYR A 80 -18.52 20.68 13.04
CA TYR A 80 -17.94 19.35 12.92
C TYR A 80 -18.30 18.71 11.57
N ARG A 81 -19.57 18.70 11.22
CA ARG A 81 -20.05 18.08 9.97
C ARG A 81 -19.48 18.76 8.72
N SER A 82 -19.32 20.08 8.74
CA SER A 82 -18.75 20.82 7.61
C SER A 82 -17.29 20.48 7.32
N LYS A 83 -16.58 19.84 8.28
CA LYS A 83 -15.20 19.37 8.13
C LYS A 83 -15.09 17.95 7.57
N ILE A 84 -16.23 17.27 7.38
CA ILE A 84 -16.25 15.88 6.90
C ILE A 84 -16.83 15.85 5.48
N SER A 85 -16.15 15.13 4.62
CA SER A 85 -16.65 14.80 3.29
C SER A 85 -16.77 13.30 3.11
N TYR A 86 -17.66 12.87 2.24
CA TYR A 86 -17.96 11.46 2.00
C TYR A 86 -17.87 11.15 0.51
N MET A 87 -17.06 10.16 0.16
CA MET A 87 -17.00 9.60 -1.18
C MET A 87 -17.66 8.23 -1.20
N PHE A 88 -18.78 8.13 -1.94
CA PHE A 88 -19.57 6.92 -2.08
C PHE A 88 -18.93 5.91 -3.05
N GLN A 89 -19.24 4.64 -2.86
CA GLN A 89 -18.77 3.51 -3.64
C GLN A 89 -18.91 3.70 -5.16
N ASN A 90 -20.06 4.22 -5.62
CA ASN A 90 -20.37 4.41 -7.04
C ASN A 90 -20.13 5.84 -7.54
N ASN A 91 -19.16 6.58 -6.97
CA ASN A 91 -18.88 7.99 -7.26
C ASN A 91 -20.07 8.93 -6.99
N ALA A 92 -21.30 8.45 -7.12
CA ALA A 92 -22.56 9.18 -6.93
C ALA A 92 -22.57 10.56 -7.63
N LEU A 93 -22.02 10.63 -8.86
CA LEU A 93 -22.10 11.82 -9.68
C LEU A 93 -23.54 12.01 -10.15
N PHE A 94 -23.97 13.25 -10.27
CA PHE A 94 -25.25 13.59 -10.85
C PHE A 94 -25.10 13.65 -12.37
N ASP A 95 -25.73 12.71 -13.08
CA ASP A 95 -25.63 12.57 -14.55
C ASP A 95 -26.19 13.78 -15.30
N SER A 96 -27.16 14.47 -14.69
CA SER A 96 -27.78 15.69 -15.22
C SER A 96 -26.98 16.97 -15.01
N MET A 97 -25.82 16.86 -14.32
CA MET A 97 -24.93 17.98 -13.99
C MET A 97 -23.60 17.83 -14.71
N SER A 98 -23.05 18.94 -15.19
CA SER A 98 -21.69 18.98 -15.71
C SER A 98 -20.66 18.67 -14.61
N VAL A 99 -19.41 18.43 -15.00
CA VAL A 99 -18.26 18.29 -14.06
C VAL A 99 -18.19 19.50 -13.13
N PHE A 100 -18.26 20.71 -13.69
CA PHE A 100 -18.26 21.95 -12.92
C PHE A 100 -19.37 21.95 -11.86
N GLU A 101 -20.58 21.60 -12.26
CA GLU A 101 -21.75 21.62 -11.38
C GLU A 101 -21.66 20.55 -10.29
N ASN A 102 -21.18 19.34 -10.63
CA ASN A 102 -20.92 18.30 -9.66
C ASN A 102 -19.92 18.76 -8.57
N ILE A 103 -18.82 19.38 -8.98
CA ILE A 103 -17.79 19.88 -8.04
C ILE A 103 -18.32 21.08 -7.24
N ALA A 104 -19.09 21.99 -7.87
CA ALA A 104 -19.63 23.18 -7.20
C ALA A 104 -20.75 22.87 -6.19
N LEU A 105 -21.41 21.72 -6.32
CA LEU A 105 -22.61 21.39 -5.54
C LEU A 105 -22.43 21.49 -4.02
N PRO A 106 -21.40 20.90 -3.40
CA PRO A 106 -21.19 21.02 -1.96
C PRO A 106 -21.03 22.48 -1.51
N LEU A 107 -20.27 23.29 -2.26
CA LEU A 107 -20.09 24.72 -1.93
C LEU A 107 -21.40 25.49 -1.98
N ARG A 108 -22.26 25.20 -2.99
CA ARG A 108 -23.58 25.85 -3.12
C ARG A 108 -24.54 25.47 -1.99
N GLN A 109 -24.41 24.26 -1.45
CA GLN A 109 -25.34 23.74 -0.44
C GLN A 109 -24.88 24.03 0.99
N THR A 110 -23.56 24.12 1.25
CA THR A 110 -23.05 24.17 2.61
C THR A 110 -22.35 25.47 2.96
N THR A 111 -22.25 26.43 2.02
CA THR A 111 -21.57 27.71 2.24
C THR A 111 -22.35 28.89 1.68
N ASP A 112 -22.14 30.08 2.27
CA ASP A 112 -22.69 31.36 1.78
C ASP A 112 -21.74 32.07 0.80
N LEU A 113 -20.90 31.31 0.07
CA LEU A 113 -19.94 31.88 -0.87
C LEU A 113 -20.63 32.48 -2.09
N SER A 114 -20.15 33.63 -2.54
CA SER A 114 -20.63 34.24 -3.79
C SER A 114 -20.32 33.34 -5.00
N LYS A 115 -21.09 33.43 -6.08
CA LYS A 115 -20.89 32.67 -7.32
C LYS A 115 -19.46 32.75 -7.83
N LYS A 116 -18.85 33.96 -7.81
CA LYS A 116 -17.46 34.19 -8.25
C LYS A 116 -16.43 33.44 -7.36
N LYS A 117 -16.67 33.36 -6.05
CA LYS A 117 -15.80 32.58 -5.15
C LYS A 117 -15.95 31.08 -5.35
N ILE A 118 -17.18 30.60 -5.57
CA ILE A 118 -17.43 29.18 -5.92
C ILE A 118 -16.73 28.82 -7.20
N GLU A 119 -16.88 29.63 -8.26
CA GLU A 119 -16.20 29.42 -9.54
C GLU A 119 -14.68 29.34 -9.36
N SER A 120 -14.07 30.29 -8.66
CA SER A 120 -12.63 30.29 -8.39
C SER A 120 -12.16 29.02 -7.66
N LYS A 121 -12.91 28.55 -6.63
CA LYS A 121 -12.58 27.31 -5.91
C LYS A 121 -12.71 26.06 -6.81
N VAL A 122 -13.76 26.00 -7.62
CA VAL A 122 -13.97 24.87 -8.55
C VAL A 122 -12.85 24.83 -9.59
N MET A 123 -12.52 25.98 -10.21
CA MET A 123 -11.44 26.06 -11.18
C MET A 123 -10.09 25.60 -10.59
N SER A 124 -9.73 26.16 -9.44
CA SER A 124 -8.48 25.78 -8.75
C SER A 124 -8.43 24.29 -8.41
N ARG A 125 -9.53 23.71 -7.89
CA ARG A 125 -9.58 22.28 -7.58
C ARG A 125 -9.52 21.40 -8.83
N SER A 126 -10.15 21.84 -9.91
CA SER A 126 -10.17 21.15 -11.19
C SER A 126 -8.78 21.15 -11.84
N GLU A 127 -8.06 22.26 -11.76
CA GLU A 127 -6.67 22.36 -12.22
C GLU A 127 -5.75 21.40 -11.46
N GLN A 128 -5.86 21.38 -10.13
CA GLN A 128 -5.08 20.49 -9.24
C GLN A 128 -5.34 18.98 -9.49
N MET A 129 -6.42 18.64 -10.19
CA MET A 129 -6.85 17.26 -10.45
C MET A 129 -6.91 16.91 -11.94
N ASP A 130 -6.29 17.71 -12.79
CA ASP A 130 -6.25 17.53 -14.27
C ASP A 130 -7.66 17.39 -14.88
N LEU A 131 -8.60 18.25 -14.46
CA LEU A 131 -9.99 18.24 -14.93
C LEU A 131 -10.38 19.52 -15.70
N SER A 132 -9.46 20.46 -15.90
CA SER A 132 -9.74 21.77 -16.50
C SER A 132 -10.44 21.67 -17.87
N ASP A 133 -10.02 20.74 -18.72
CA ASP A 133 -10.58 20.53 -20.08
C ASP A 133 -11.91 19.76 -20.07
N ALA A 134 -12.35 19.27 -18.90
CA ALA A 134 -13.54 18.46 -18.76
C ALA A 134 -14.70 19.16 -18.04
N LEU A 135 -14.53 20.42 -17.60
CA LEU A 135 -15.50 21.11 -16.75
C LEU A 135 -16.92 21.18 -17.32
N ASN A 136 -17.05 21.32 -18.65
CA ASN A 136 -18.33 21.40 -19.33
C ASN A 136 -18.90 20.04 -19.76
N LYS A 137 -18.14 18.93 -19.56
CA LYS A 137 -18.59 17.58 -19.90
C LYS A 137 -19.54 17.04 -18.82
N TYR A 138 -20.36 16.08 -19.22
CA TYR A 138 -21.22 15.31 -18.32
C TYR A 138 -20.56 14.00 -17.92
N PRO A 139 -20.96 13.36 -16.80
CA PRO A 139 -20.36 12.10 -16.36
C PRO A 139 -20.30 11.01 -17.42
N ALA A 140 -21.31 10.89 -18.28
CA ALA A 140 -21.35 9.91 -19.36
C ALA A 140 -20.28 10.10 -20.44
N GLU A 141 -19.70 11.30 -20.56
CA GLU A 141 -18.64 11.63 -21.52
C GLU A 141 -17.22 11.42 -20.96
N LEU A 142 -17.13 10.95 -19.70
CA LEU A 142 -15.87 10.78 -18.99
C LEU A 142 -15.44 9.32 -18.94
N SER A 143 -14.14 9.08 -18.96
CA SER A 143 -13.59 7.77 -18.58
C SER A 143 -13.85 7.49 -17.10
N GLY A 144 -13.88 6.21 -16.70
CA GLY A 144 -14.09 5.83 -15.29
C GLY A 144 -13.06 6.46 -14.33
N GLY A 145 -11.80 6.62 -14.75
CA GLY A 145 -10.78 7.32 -13.97
C GLY A 145 -11.06 8.82 -13.82
N MET A 146 -11.57 9.47 -14.87
CA MET A 146 -11.99 10.88 -14.78
C MET A 146 -13.19 11.04 -13.87
N GLN A 147 -14.19 10.14 -13.94
CA GLN A 147 -15.34 10.18 -13.03
C GLN A 147 -14.90 10.07 -11.55
N LYS A 148 -13.91 9.22 -11.26
CA LYS A 148 -13.33 9.10 -9.90
C LYS A 148 -12.64 10.39 -9.47
N ARG A 149 -11.87 11.03 -10.35
CA ARG A 149 -11.26 12.35 -10.07
C ARG A 149 -12.32 13.42 -9.81
N VAL A 150 -13.40 13.45 -10.59
CA VAL A 150 -14.53 14.38 -10.35
C VAL A 150 -15.18 14.14 -9.00
N ALA A 151 -15.43 12.88 -8.63
CA ALA A 151 -16.00 12.54 -7.33
C ALA A 151 -15.08 12.97 -6.17
N LEU A 152 -13.78 12.76 -6.33
CA LEU A 152 -12.78 13.20 -5.34
C LEU A 152 -12.65 14.73 -5.30
N ALA A 153 -12.64 15.41 -6.46
CA ALA A 153 -12.66 16.87 -6.54
C ALA A 153 -13.87 17.46 -5.82
N ARG A 154 -15.05 16.88 -6.04
CA ARG A 154 -16.28 17.24 -5.34
C ARG A 154 -16.16 17.05 -3.83
N ALA A 155 -15.58 15.94 -3.40
CA ALA A 155 -15.39 15.66 -1.98
C ALA A 155 -14.39 16.64 -1.32
N LEU A 156 -13.38 17.11 -2.06
CA LEU A 156 -12.31 17.96 -1.54
C LEU A 156 -12.50 19.46 -1.75
N VAL A 157 -13.53 19.90 -2.50
CA VAL A 157 -13.69 21.32 -2.86
C VAL A 157 -14.04 22.24 -1.66
N THR A 158 -14.56 21.66 -0.59
CA THR A 158 -14.85 22.34 0.66
C THR A 158 -13.67 22.42 1.63
N ASP A 159 -12.50 21.91 1.24
CA ASP A 159 -11.30 21.79 2.07
C ASP A 159 -11.57 21.04 3.40
N PRO A 160 -12.12 19.80 3.33
CA PRO A 160 -12.49 19.05 4.53
C PRO A 160 -11.26 18.61 5.31
N ALA A 161 -11.38 18.55 6.66
CA ALA A 161 -10.34 17.96 7.50
C ALA A 161 -10.37 16.43 7.48
N ILE A 162 -11.52 15.83 7.15
CA ILE A 162 -11.75 14.38 7.16
C ILE A 162 -12.45 13.98 5.86
N VAL A 163 -11.93 12.95 5.19
CA VAL A 163 -12.59 12.36 4.02
C VAL A 163 -12.85 10.87 4.28
N LEU A 164 -14.09 10.47 4.14
CA LEU A 164 -14.54 9.10 4.30
C LEU A 164 -14.69 8.46 2.92
N PHE A 165 -14.06 7.30 2.74
CA PHE A 165 -14.11 6.51 1.52
C PHE A 165 -14.81 5.18 1.82
N ASP A 166 -15.97 4.97 1.25
CA ASP A 166 -16.73 3.73 1.41
C ASP A 166 -16.53 2.83 0.18
N GLU A 167 -15.63 1.87 0.30
CA GLU A 167 -15.29 0.89 -0.73
C GLU A 167 -15.00 1.51 -2.13
N PRO A 168 -14.06 2.45 -2.25
CA PRO A 168 -13.87 3.24 -3.48
C PRO A 168 -13.36 2.41 -4.67
N THR A 169 -12.86 1.20 -4.42
CA THR A 169 -12.25 0.29 -5.40
C THR A 169 -13.16 -0.84 -5.83
N THR A 170 -14.31 -1.01 -5.20
CA THR A 170 -15.25 -2.10 -5.51
C THR A 170 -15.69 -2.09 -6.97
N GLY A 171 -15.67 -3.29 -7.59
CA GLY A 171 -16.07 -3.47 -8.99
C GLY A 171 -15.05 -2.99 -10.02
N GLN A 172 -13.83 -2.66 -9.60
CA GLN A 172 -12.73 -2.27 -10.49
C GLN A 172 -11.77 -3.44 -10.73
N ASP A 173 -11.13 -3.44 -11.90
CA ASP A 173 -10.01 -4.34 -12.18
C ASP A 173 -8.77 -3.98 -11.34
N PRO A 174 -7.79 -4.89 -11.16
CA PRO A 174 -6.63 -4.65 -10.29
C PRO A 174 -5.83 -3.39 -10.64
N ILE A 175 -5.66 -3.06 -11.92
CA ILE A 175 -4.90 -1.88 -12.34
C ILE A 175 -5.64 -0.61 -11.90
N ARG A 176 -6.95 -0.54 -12.11
CA ARG A 176 -7.78 0.60 -11.72
C ARG A 176 -7.87 0.75 -10.21
N LYS A 177 -7.92 -0.36 -9.45
CA LYS A 177 -7.87 -0.33 -7.98
C LYS A 177 -6.62 0.39 -7.49
N ASN A 178 -5.44 0.01 -7.99
CA ASN A 178 -4.17 0.62 -7.62
C ASN A 178 -4.10 2.11 -7.97
N ILE A 179 -4.65 2.51 -9.13
CA ILE A 179 -4.74 3.92 -9.51
C ILE A 179 -5.59 4.70 -8.49
N ILE A 180 -6.75 4.17 -8.08
CA ILE A 180 -7.64 4.83 -7.11
C ILE A 180 -6.94 4.97 -5.75
N LEU A 181 -6.31 3.91 -5.25
CA LEU A 181 -5.59 3.94 -3.98
C LEU A 181 -4.42 4.93 -4.01
N SER A 182 -3.65 4.93 -5.09
CA SER A 182 -2.57 5.89 -5.30
C SER A 182 -3.08 7.34 -5.35
N MET A 183 -4.24 7.58 -5.97
CA MET A 183 -4.89 8.91 -5.96
C MET A 183 -5.27 9.33 -4.54
N VAL A 184 -5.84 8.44 -3.72
CA VAL A 184 -6.19 8.76 -2.33
C VAL A 184 -4.93 9.16 -1.54
N ALA A 185 -3.85 8.38 -1.64
CA ALA A 185 -2.59 8.66 -0.97
C ALA A 185 -1.95 9.97 -1.45
N HIS A 186 -1.90 10.19 -2.77
CA HIS A 186 -1.35 11.40 -3.38
C HIS A 186 -2.08 12.66 -2.93
N TYR A 187 -3.41 12.68 -3.06
CA TYR A 187 -4.19 13.86 -2.71
C TYR A 187 -4.28 14.08 -1.20
N ARG A 188 -4.22 13.01 -0.38
CA ARG A 188 -4.09 13.16 1.07
C ARG A 188 -2.79 13.89 1.42
N LYS A 189 -1.67 13.52 0.80
CA LYS A 189 -0.38 14.20 0.98
C LYS A 189 -0.44 15.66 0.52
N GLN A 190 -1.06 15.92 -0.63
CA GLN A 190 -1.14 17.26 -1.23
C GLN A 190 -2.06 18.21 -0.44
N PHE A 191 -3.18 17.74 0.08
CA PHE A 191 -4.21 18.58 0.69
C PHE A 191 -4.30 18.44 2.22
N GLY A 192 -3.58 17.51 2.84
CA GLY A 192 -3.44 17.40 4.29
C GLY A 192 -4.71 16.96 5.03
N PHE A 193 -5.62 16.21 4.40
CA PHE A 193 -6.80 15.69 5.09
C PHE A 193 -6.53 14.35 5.79
N THR A 194 -7.35 14.02 6.77
CA THR A 194 -7.38 12.69 7.39
C THR A 194 -8.28 11.78 6.56
N ALA A 195 -7.81 10.63 6.14
CA ALA A 195 -8.59 9.67 5.35
C ALA A 195 -9.06 8.50 6.23
N ILE A 196 -10.33 8.12 6.09
CA ILE A 196 -10.90 6.92 6.68
C ILE A 196 -11.46 6.09 5.54
N LEU A 197 -10.90 4.90 5.33
CA LEU A 197 -11.18 4.06 4.18
C LEU A 197 -11.79 2.74 4.62
N ILE A 198 -12.97 2.39 4.10
CA ILE A 198 -13.46 1.01 4.15
C ILE A 198 -12.99 0.30 2.89
N SER A 199 -12.36 -0.85 3.05
CA SER A 199 -12.00 -1.71 1.94
C SER A 199 -12.05 -3.18 2.32
N HIS A 200 -12.30 -4.00 1.32
CA HIS A 200 -12.07 -5.44 1.33
C HIS A 200 -10.98 -5.85 0.32
N ASP A 201 -10.45 -4.89 -0.43
CA ASP A 201 -9.35 -5.10 -1.38
C ASP A 201 -8.01 -5.18 -0.66
N ILE A 202 -7.80 -6.30 -0.02
CA ILE A 202 -6.59 -6.61 0.69
C ILE A 202 -5.73 -7.45 -0.27
N PRO A 203 -4.45 -7.19 -0.35
CA PRO A 203 -3.62 -6.35 0.53
C PRO A 203 -3.39 -4.92 0.02
N ASP A 204 -3.88 -4.58 -1.18
CA ASP A 204 -3.53 -3.33 -1.88
C ASP A 204 -3.76 -2.09 -0.99
N VAL A 205 -4.84 -2.11 -0.21
CA VAL A 205 -5.17 -1.01 0.69
C VAL A 205 -4.15 -0.81 1.82
N PHE A 206 -3.43 -1.86 2.23
CA PHE A 206 -2.45 -1.75 3.31
C PHE A 206 -1.25 -0.87 2.94
N PHE A 207 -0.95 -0.77 1.63
CA PHE A 207 0.18 0.03 1.14
C PHE A 207 -0.01 1.52 1.28
N ILE A 208 -1.25 1.97 1.37
CA ILE A 208 -1.56 3.39 1.58
C ILE A 208 -1.95 3.69 3.02
N SER A 209 -2.11 2.66 3.87
CA SER A 209 -2.65 2.81 5.22
C SER A 209 -1.56 3.07 6.25
N ASP A 210 -1.69 4.17 7.00
CA ASP A 210 -0.87 4.43 8.19
C ASP A 210 -1.31 3.56 9.36
N ARG A 211 -2.64 3.27 9.45
CA ARG A 211 -3.25 2.41 10.47
C ARG A 211 -4.34 1.51 9.88
N ILE A 212 -4.48 0.34 10.48
CA ILE A 212 -5.47 -0.67 10.11
C ILE A 212 -6.35 -0.95 11.33
N LEU A 213 -7.66 -0.92 11.11
CA LEU A 213 -8.68 -1.34 12.07
C LEU A 213 -9.36 -2.60 11.57
N LEU A 214 -9.29 -3.68 12.34
CA LEU A 214 -10.03 -4.92 12.04
C LEU A 214 -11.32 -4.93 12.85
N LEU A 215 -12.45 -4.86 12.14
CA LEU A 215 -13.78 -5.01 12.72
C LEU A 215 -14.26 -6.46 12.54
N TRP A 216 -14.37 -7.18 13.65
CA TRP A 216 -14.78 -8.57 13.69
C TRP A 216 -15.91 -8.77 14.70
N GLU A 217 -17.03 -9.33 14.26
CA GLU A 217 -18.20 -9.62 15.11
C GLU A 217 -18.64 -8.41 15.97
N GLY A 218 -18.64 -7.22 15.38
CA GLY A 218 -19.01 -5.97 16.03
C GLY A 218 -17.96 -5.36 16.96
N LYS A 219 -16.79 -6.00 17.12
CA LYS A 219 -15.70 -5.54 18.00
C LYS A 219 -14.49 -5.12 17.18
N ILE A 220 -13.70 -4.21 17.74
CA ILE A 220 -12.38 -3.89 17.18
C ILE A 220 -11.41 -4.98 17.65
N ALA A 221 -11.15 -5.96 16.79
CA ALA A 221 -10.24 -7.06 17.07
C ALA A 221 -8.77 -6.66 16.96
N PHE A 222 -8.47 -5.63 16.16
CA PHE A 222 -7.13 -5.08 16.02
C PHE A 222 -7.18 -3.59 15.65
N HIS A 223 -6.20 -2.84 16.16
CA HIS A 223 -5.94 -1.46 15.79
C HIS A 223 -4.45 -1.18 15.88
N GLY A 224 -3.77 -1.00 14.75
CA GLY A 224 -2.32 -0.81 14.70
C GLY A 224 -1.79 -0.58 13.31
N THR A 225 -0.48 -0.74 13.14
CA THR A 225 0.21 -0.68 11.84
C THR A 225 0.12 -2.02 11.09
N TYR A 226 0.56 -2.04 9.83
CA TYR A 226 0.63 -3.28 9.06
C TYR A 226 1.63 -4.28 9.67
N GLU A 227 2.76 -3.78 10.17
CA GLU A 227 3.77 -4.61 10.83
C GLU A 227 3.20 -5.31 12.07
N GLU A 228 2.46 -4.57 12.90
CA GLU A 228 1.79 -5.15 14.08
C GLU A 228 0.69 -6.15 13.68
N LEU A 229 -0.05 -5.87 12.59
CA LEU A 229 -1.08 -6.77 12.06
C LEU A 229 -0.47 -8.10 11.58
N SER A 230 0.69 -8.07 10.93
CA SER A 230 1.35 -9.26 10.38
C SER A 230 1.79 -10.27 11.45
N HIS A 231 1.91 -9.83 12.71
CA HIS A 231 2.25 -10.68 13.86
C HIS A 231 1.01 -11.17 14.64
N LEU A 232 -0.18 -10.70 14.26
CA LEU A 232 -1.41 -11.08 14.96
C LEU A 232 -1.89 -12.45 14.48
N LYS A 233 -1.95 -13.42 15.41
CA LYS A 233 -2.59 -14.72 15.14
C LYS A 233 -4.11 -14.58 15.23
N HIS A 234 -4.76 -14.43 14.10
CA HIS A 234 -6.21 -14.32 14.01
C HIS A 234 -6.72 -15.02 12.75
N PRO A 235 -7.77 -15.88 12.82
CA PRO A 235 -8.22 -16.68 11.68
C PRO A 235 -8.49 -15.89 10.40
N MET A 236 -9.04 -14.69 10.52
CA MET A 236 -9.25 -13.81 9.39
C MET A 236 -7.94 -13.27 8.81
N ILE A 237 -6.93 -13.03 9.65
CA ILE A 237 -5.63 -12.56 9.21
C ILE A 237 -4.84 -13.70 8.59
N ASP A 238 -4.96 -14.91 9.11
CA ASP A 238 -4.35 -16.09 8.50
C ASP A 238 -4.93 -16.35 7.09
N GLU A 239 -6.26 -16.21 6.91
CA GLU A 239 -6.92 -16.24 5.61
C GLU A 239 -6.42 -15.09 4.69
N PHE A 240 -6.16 -13.91 5.26
CA PHE A 240 -5.55 -12.78 4.57
C PHE A 240 -4.09 -13.02 4.20
N LEU A 241 -3.28 -13.48 5.12
CA LEU A 241 -1.87 -13.75 4.87
C LEU A 241 -1.72 -14.84 3.81
N GLN A 242 -2.59 -15.86 3.78
CA GLN A 242 -2.66 -16.83 2.71
C GLN A 242 -3.06 -16.21 1.36
N SER A 243 -3.95 -15.22 1.34
CA SER A 243 -4.25 -14.45 0.11
C SER A 243 -3.12 -13.51 -0.29
N ILE A 244 -2.35 -13.01 0.66
CA ILE A 244 -1.13 -12.23 0.43
C ILE A 244 0.03 -13.11 -0.06
N GLU A 245 0.09 -14.37 0.39
CA GLU A 245 1.05 -15.34 -0.15
C GLU A 245 0.86 -15.56 -1.66
N GLY A 246 -0.37 -15.44 -2.18
CA GLY A 246 -0.65 -15.39 -3.62
C GLY A 246 -0.14 -14.12 -4.33
N LEU A 247 0.26 -13.06 -3.60
CA LEU A 247 0.91 -11.86 -4.15
C LEU A 247 2.44 -11.90 -4.06
N ARG A 248 2.97 -12.95 -3.48
CA ARG A 248 4.37 -13.28 -3.69
C ARG A 248 4.52 -13.87 -5.07
N ASP A 249 5.63 -13.58 -5.70
CA ASP A 249 6.02 -14.26 -6.92
C ASP A 249 6.07 -15.78 -6.63
N GLU A 250 5.20 -16.55 -7.26
CA GLU A 250 5.04 -17.99 -7.03
C GLU A 250 6.36 -18.76 -7.20
N LEU A 251 7.28 -18.16 -7.96
CA LEU A 251 8.57 -18.75 -8.23
C LEU A 251 9.60 -18.54 -7.13
N THR A 252 9.72 -17.31 -6.59
CA THR A 252 10.80 -16.93 -5.68
C THR A 252 10.34 -16.68 -4.24
N GLY A 253 9.03 -16.63 -3.98
CA GLY A 253 8.48 -16.25 -2.68
C GLY A 253 8.72 -14.78 -2.29
N LEU A 254 9.32 -13.98 -3.19
CA LEU A 254 9.54 -12.55 -3.02
C LEU A 254 8.26 -11.75 -3.28
N LEU A 255 8.30 -10.45 -3.04
CA LEU A 255 7.17 -9.57 -3.36
C LEU A 255 6.87 -9.62 -4.87
N SER A 256 5.59 -9.53 -5.25
CA SER A 256 5.21 -9.25 -6.63
C SER A 256 5.70 -7.87 -7.05
N LYS A 257 5.79 -7.60 -8.36
CA LYS A 257 6.22 -6.27 -8.86
C LYS A 257 5.33 -5.14 -8.37
N GLU A 258 4.03 -5.39 -8.35
CA GLU A 258 3.02 -4.43 -7.91
C GLU A 258 3.20 -4.10 -6.43
N LEU A 259 3.37 -5.13 -5.62
CA LEU A 259 3.59 -5.03 -4.19
C LEU A 259 4.87 -4.28 -3.85
N PHE A 260 5.93 -4.60 -4.58
CA PHE A 260 7.22 -3.96 -4.43
C PHE A 260 7.17 -2.46 -4.78
N ARG A 261 6.56 -2.09 -5.91
CA ARG A 261 6.38 -0.68 -6.32
C ARG A 261 5.58 0.12 -5.30
N SER A 262 4.52 -0.47 -4.77
CA SER A 262 3.70 0.16 -3.74
C SER A 262 4.51 0.42 -2.47
N ARG A 263 5.28 -0.57 -2.00
CA ARG A 263 6.15 -0.42 -0.82
C ARG A 263 7.28 0.60 -1.05
N TYR A 264 7.84 0.63 -2.25
CA TYR A 264 8.81 1.65 -2.66
C TYR A 264 8.23 3.06 -2.54
N SER A 265 7.07 3.30 -3.13
CA SER A 265 6.39 4.61 -3.08
C SER A 265 6.06 5.05 -1.65
N GLN A 266 5.72 4.12 -0.75
CA GLN A 266 5.49 4.42 0.67
C GLN A 266 6.78 4.80 1.39
N THR A 267 7.86 4.07 1.13
CA THR A 267 9.18 4.35 1.73
C THR A 267 9.65 5.75 1.38
N LEU A 268 9.37 6.23 0.16
CA LEU A 268 9.64 7.61 -0.28
C LEU A 268 8.70 8.64 0.36
N GLY A 269 7.46 8.25 0.65
CA GLY A 269 6.41 9.13 1.18
C GLY A 269 6.63 9.68 2.59
N GLY A 270 7.59 9.16 3.35
CA GLY A 270 7.86 9.51 4.74
C GLY A 270 8.50 10.88 5.03
N GLY A 271 8.66 11.73 4.03
CA GLY A 271 8.81 13.20 4.16
C GLY A 271 10.03 13.76 4.92
N SER A 272 11.04 12.97 5.22
CA SER A 272 12.32 13.47 5.77
C SER A 272 13.33 13.65 4.64
N ALA A 273 14.01 14.81 4.60
CA ALA A 273 15.06 15.12 3.62
C ALA A 273 16.28 14.16 3.69
N ASP A 274 16.34 13.32 4.72
CA ASP A 274 17.41 12.35 4.97
C ASP A 274 17.04 10.91 4.54
N ASN A 275 15.99 10.70 3.76
CA ASN A 275 15.60 9.37 3.28
C ASN A 275 16.50 8.91 2.13
N VAL A 276 17.69 8.49 2.46
CA VAL A 276 18.57 7.76 1.53
C VAL A 276 18.00 6.37 1.31
N ILE A 277 17.93 5.96 0.06
CA ILE A 277 17.53 4.62 -0.35
C ILE A 277 18.64 4.01 -1.17
N THR A 278 19.05 2.80 -0.82
CA THR A 278 19.96 2.05 -1.66
C THR A 278 19.24 0.90 -2.34
N ALA A 279 19.43 0.81 -3.63
CA ALA A 279 18.92 -0.25 -4.48
C ALA A 279 20.05 -1.22 -4.84
N ILE A 280 19.81 -2.52 -4.71
CA ILE A 280 20.72 -3.58 -5.11
C ILE A 280 20.01 -4.48 -6.12
N LEU A 281 20.62 -4.67 -7.28
CA LEU A 281 20.16 -5.59 -8.31
C LEU A 281 21.08 -6.83 -8.33
N PHE A 282 20.52 -7.99 -8.05
CA PHE A 282 21.20 -9.29 -8.16
C PHE A 282 20.80 -9.96 -9.47
N ARG A 283 21.78 -10.57 -10.16
CA ARG A 283 21.57 -11.30 -11.40
C ARG A 283 22.25 -12.67 -11.36
N VAL A 284 21.48 -13.69 -11.75
CA VAL A 284 21.98 -15.04 -12.03
C VAL A 284 22.05 -15.22 -13.54
N HIS A 285 23.08 -15.86 -14.08
CA HIS A 285 23.17 -16.13 -15.51
C HIS A 285 22.26 -17.31 -15.90
N PHE A 286 20.96 -17.03 -15.98
CA PHE A 286 19.90 -18.01 -16.18
C PHE A 286 20.03 -18.83 -17.46
N GLU A 287 20.42 -18.21 -18.57
CA GLU A 287 20.55 -18.92 -19.86
C GLU A 287 21.60 -20.02 -19.79
N ARG A 288 22.80 -19.73 -19.23
CA ARG A 288 23.85 -20.73 -19.03
C ARG A 288 23.42 -21.87 -18.11
N LEU A 289 22.69 -21.57 -17.06
CA LEU A 289 22.11 -22.57 -16.17
C LEU A 289 21.06 -23.39 -16.86
N SER A 290 20.20 -22.78 -17.64
CA SER A 290 19.10 -23.43 -18.37
C SER A 290 19.65 -24.38 -19.46
N GLU A 291 20.72 -23.98 -20.13
CA GLU A 291 21.41 -24.87 -21.13
C GLU A 291 22.12 -26.04 -20.45
N ALA A 292 22.75 -25.83 -19.30
CA ALA A 292 23.49 -26.87 -18.60
C ALA A 292 22.59 -27.86 -17.85
N LEU A 293 21.48 -27.42 -17.27
CA LEU A 293 20.67 -28.14 -16.29
C LEU A 293 19.19 -28.31 -16.69
N GLY A 294 18.77 -27.63 -17.74
CA GLY A 294 17.36 -27.50 -18.09
C GLY A 294 16.66 -26.36 -17.34
N HIS A 295 15.55 -25.94 -17.92
CA HIS A 295 14.80 -24.75 -17.49
C HIS A 295 14.32 -24.81 -16.02
N GLN A 296 13.83 -25.98 -15.58
CA GLN A 296 13.31 -26.17 -14.23
C GLN A 296 14.37 -25.99 -13.15
N ALA A 297 15.59 -26.49 -13.40
CA ALA A 297 16.68 -26.36 -12.46
C ALA A 297 17.20 -24.92 -12.35
N ALA A 298 17.26 -24.19 -13.46
CA ALA A 298 17.61 -22.78 -13.46
C ALA A 298 16.61 -21.95 -12.65
N ILE A 299 15.32 -22.27 -12.73
CA ILE A 299 14.25 -21.66 -11.91
C ILE A 299 14.50 -21.90 -10.42
N GLU A 300 14.83 -23.12 -9.99
CA GLU A 300 15.10 -23.43 -8.59
C GLU A 300 16.33 -22.66 -8.04
N VAL A 301 17.35 -22.44 -8.87
CA VAL A 301 18.51 -21.63 -8.49
C VAL A 301 18.10 -20.16 -8.26
N VAL A 302 17.28 -19.58 -9.13
CA VAL A 302 16.78 -18.19 -8.96
C VAL A 302 15.91 -18.06 -7.71
N LYS A 303 15.08 -19.06 -7.46
CA LYS A 303 14.24 -19.15 -6.26
C LYS A 303 15.09 -19.16 -5.00
N ALA A 304 16.06 -20.04 -4.92
CA ALA A 304 16.93 -20.16 -3.77
C ALA A 304 17.78 -18.89 -3.53
N LEU A 305 18.23 -18.22 -4.59
CA LEU A 305 18.86 -16.91 -4.47
C LEU A 305 17.91 -15.87 -3.89
N GLY A 306 16.66 -15.83 -4.38
CA GLY A 306 15.64 -14.92 -3.87
C GLY A 306 15.37 -15.11 -2.38
N GLU A 307 15.21 -16.35 -1.93
CA GLU A 307 15.02 -16.71 -0.52
C GLU A 307 16.24 -16.29 0.32
N TYR A 308 17.46 -16.49 -0.18
CA TYR A 308 18.69 -16.10 0.50
C TYR A 308 18.81 -14.58 0.65
N VAL A 309 18.54 -13.82 -0.42
CA VAL A 309 18.54 -12.36 -0.43
C VAL A 309 17.50 -11.81 0.56
N HIS A 310 16.30 -12.39 0.56
CA HIS A 310 15.24 -11.99 1.48
C HIS A 310 15.60 -12.28 2.94
N LYS A 311 16.15 -13.45 3.23
CA LYS A 311 16.60 -13.85 4.57
C LYS A 311 17.68 -12.92 5.11
N TYR A 312 18.57 -12.43 4.24
CA TYR A 312 19.67 -11.55 4.64
C TYR A 312 19.22 -10.11 4.85
N PHE A 313 18.53 -9.52 3.88
CA PHE A 313 18.17 -8.10 3.91
C PHE A 313 16.82 -7.79 4.58
N GLY A 314 15.94 -8.76 4.71
CA GLY A 314 14.63 -8.59 5.36
C GLY A 314 14.72 -8.09 6.81
N PRO A 315 15.55 -8.68 7.69
CA PRO A 315 15.74 -8.21 9.07
C PRO A 315 16.30 -6.79 9.17
N LEU A 316 16.95 -6.29 8.12
CA LEU A 316 17.48 -4.92 8.04
C LEU A 316 16.41 -3.90 7.54
N GLY A 317 15.15 -4.33 7.43
CA GLY A 317 14.07 -3.52 6.86
C GLY A 317 14.05 -3.48 5.34
N GLY A 318 14.93 -4.25 4.69
CA GLY A 318 14.97 -4.39 3.24
C GLY A 318 13.79 -5.19 2.69
N PHE A 319 13.43 -4.92 1.45
CA PHE A 319 12.42 -5.70 0.75
C PHE A 319 12.83 -5.97 -0.69
N SER A 320 12.47 -7.15 -1.18
CA SER A 320 12.98 -7.69 -2.44
C SER A 320 11.84 -8.16 -3.33
N ALA A 321 12.03 -8.01 -4.65
CA ALA A 321 11.14 -8.54 -5.67
C ALA A 321 11.92 -9.20 -6.80
N ARG A 322 11.30 -10.13 -7.49
CA ARG A 322 11.81 -10.64 -8.75
C ARG A 322 11.50 -9.65 -9.87
N HIS A 323 12.53 -9.10 -10.48
CA HIS A 323 12.37 -8.16 -11.61
C HIS A 323 12.21 -8.91 -12.95
N SER A 324 12.97 -9.97 -13.18
CA SER A 324 12.90 -10.80 -14.39
C SER A 324 13.24 -12.26 -14.10
N ARG A 325 13.43 -13.07 -15.17
CA ARG A 325 13.83 -14.48 -15.04
C ARG A 325 15.11 -14.66 -14.22
N GLU A 326 16.02 -13.72 -14.30
CA GLU A 326 17.38 -13.84 -13.77
C GLU A 326 17.75 -12.75 -12.77
N LYS A 327 16.82 -11.82 -12.49
CA LYS A 327 17.11 -10.62 -11.69
C LYS A 327 16.21 -10.55 -10.47
N VAL A 328 16.84 -10.34 -9.32
CA VAL A 328 16.22 -10.02 -8.03
C VAL A 328 16.63 -8.61 -7.64
N PHE A 329 15.68 -7.78 -7.31
CA PHE A 329 15.90 -6.38 -6.93
C PHE A 329 15.51 -6.15 -5.49
N THR A 330 16.39 -5.48 -4.72
CA THR A 330 16.23 -5.24 -3.29
C THR A 330 16.36 -3.75 -3.01
N ILE A 331 15.48 -3.22 -2.19
CA ILE A 331 15.57 -1.87 -1.64
C ILE A 331 15.96 -1.94 -0.16
N LEU A 332 16.92 -1.11 0.23
CA LEU A 332 17.36 -0.90 1.60
C LEU A 332 17.03 0.56 2.00
N PRO A 333 15.95 0.77 2.74
CA PRO A 333 15.60 2.10 3.23
C PRO A 333 16.58 2.57 4.31
N ARG A 334 16.94 3.86 4.30
CA ARG A 334 17.81 4.51 5.29
C ARG A 334 19.23 3.96 5.41
N ILE A 335 19.68 3.21 4.43
CA ILE A 335 21.02 2.67 4.33
C ILE A 335 21.67 3.28 3.09
N GLY A 336 22.82 3.96 3.26
CA GLY A 336 23.57 4.57 2.16
C GLY A 336 24.35 3.55 1.35
N ALA A 337 24.75 3.89 0.11
CA ALA A 337 25.43 2.99 -0.81
C ALA A 337 26.72 2.39 -0.24
N LYS A 338 27.47 3.14 0.58
CA LYS A 338 28.71 2.65 1.21
C LYS A 338 28.44 1.52 2.21
N GLU A 339 27.45 1.69 3.07
CA GLU A 339 27.04 0.70 4.07
C GLU A 339 26.39 -0.51 3.38
N ALA A 340 25.51 -0.30 2.43
CA ALA A 340 24.91 -1.34 1.61
C ALA A 340 25.97 -2.17 0.86
N GLY A 341 27.05 -1.50 0.40
CA GLY A 341 28.18 -2.17 -0.23
C GLY A 341 28.91 -3.13 0.71
N LEU A 342 29.09 -2.77 1.98
CA LEU A 342 29.68 -3.66 3.00
C LEU A 342 28.78 -4.85 3.31
N LEU A 343 27.48 -4.60 3.51
CA LEU A 343 26.48 -5.65 3.72
C LEU A 343 26.39 -6.61 2.53
N MET A 344 26.49 -6.09 1.32
CA MET A 344 26.51 -6.92 0.11
C MET A 344 27.75 -7.80 0.03
N LEU A 345 28.93 -7.31 0.43
CA LEU A 345 30.16 -8.11 0.47
C LEU A 345 30.06 -9.23 1.51
N GLU A 346 29.56 -8.93 2.71
CA GLU A 346 29.32 -9.94 3.76
C GLU A 346 28.33 -11.01 3.30
N MET A 347 27.23 -10.58 2.66
CA MET A 347 26.26 -11.52 2.05
C MET A 347 26.92 -12.38 0.97
N ALA A 348 27.79 -11.79 0.14
CA ALA A 348 28.49 -12.49 -0.95
C ALA A 348 29.42 -13.57 -0.44
N GLU A 349 30.14 -13.32 0.66
CA GLU A 349 31.00 -14.33 1.32
C GLU A 349 30.16 -15.53 1.82
N GLY A 350 29.04 -15.26 2.48
CA GLY A 350 28.11 -16.29 2.93
C GLY A 350 27.44 -17.03 1.77
N LEU A 351 27.11 -16.31 0.70
CA LEU A 351 26.55 -16.88 -0.53
C LEU A 351 27.53 -17.86 -1.17
N GLN A 352 28.80 -17.47 -1.31
CA GLN A 352 29.86 -18.29 -1.92
C GLN A 352 30.22 -19.49 -1.07
N SER A 353 30.36 -19.32 0.25
CA SER A 353 30.87 -20.37 1.16
C SER A 353 29.79 -21.40 1.51
N ASN A 354 28.56 -21.00 1.65
CA ASN A 354 27.49 -21.85 2.19
C ASN A 354 26.32 -22.04 1.23
N ALA A 355 25.73 -20.94 0.72
CA ALA A 355 24.46 -21.03 0.03
C ALA A 355 24.57 -21.60 -1.39
N LEU A 356 25.57 -21.22 -2.18
CA LEU A 356 25.74 -21.75 -3.54
C LEU A 356 26.04 -23.25 -3.57
N PRO A 357 26.90 -23.83 -2.70
CA PRO A 357 27.04 -25.26 -2.56
C PRO A 357 25.73 -26.00 -2.23
N GLU A 358 24.95 -25.47 -1.30
CA GLU A 358 23.65 -26.03 -0.92
C GLU A 358 22.63 -25.95 -2.06
N ILE A 359 22.57 -24.82 -2.76
CA ILE A 359 21.71 -24.60 -3.93
C ILE A 359 22.05 -25.60 -5.03
N GLN A 360 23.35 -25.79 -5.31
CA GLN A 360 23.79 -26.76 -6.30
C GLN A 360 23.43 -28.20 -5.90
N ALA A 361 23.70 -28.61 -4.67
CA ALA A 361 23.36 -29.93 -4.17
C ALA A 361 21.85 -30.19 -4.16
N SER A 362 21.05 -29.19 -3.85
CA SER A 362 19.57 -29.26 -3.86
C SER A 362 19.02 -29.38 -5.30
N ALA A 363 19.50 -28.55 -6.21
CA ALA A 363 19.12 -28.59 -7.61
C ALA A 363 19.50 -29.94 -8.26
N GLY A 364 20.70 -30.43 -8.01
CA GLY A 364 21.17 -31.74 -8.50
C GLY A 364 20.30 -32.90 -8.03
N ARG A 365 19.94 -32.95 -6.75
CA ARG A 365 19.06 -33.98 -6.17
C ARG A 365 17.68 -33.98 -6.79
N ARG A 366 17.11 -32.82 -7.08
CA ARG A 366 15.75 -32.70 -7.69
C ARG A 366 15.72 -33.17 -9.14
N ILE A 367 16.84 -33.04 -9.86
CA ILE A 367 16.94 -33.43 -11.28
C ILE A 367 17.41 -34.88 -11.44
N GLY A 368 17.84 -35.51 -10.35
CA GLY A 368 18.35 -36.92 -10.40
C GLY A 368 19.71 -37.03 -11.10
N VAL A 369 20.49 -35.96 -11.17
CA VAL A 369 21.81 -35.92 -11.81
C VAL A 369 22.83 -35.36 -10.83
N GLU A 370 23.93 -36.06 -10.60
CA GLU A 370 25.14 -35.48 -9.99
C GLU A 370 25.83 -34.56 -11.01
N ALA A 371 25.16 -33.50 -11.40
CA ALA A 371 25.70 -32.56 -12.35
C ALA A 371 26.46 -31.47 -11.65
N CYS A 372 27.73 -31.35 -11.97
CA CYS A 372 28.57 -30.23 -11.59
C CYS A 372 28.38 -29.10 -12.59
N PHE A 373 27.92 -27.95 -12.10
CA PHE A 373 27.70 -26.74 -12.92
C PHE A 373 28.17 -25.49 -12.21
N GLU A 374 28.51 -24.49 -12.99
CA GLU A 374 28.94 -23.20 -12.48
C GLU A 374 27.71 -22.32 -12.18
N ILE A 375 27.64 -21.78 -10.95
CA ILE A 375 26.69 -20.72 -10.61
C ILE A 375 27.49 -19.45 -10.41
N SER A 376 27.13 -18.38 -11.13
CA SER A 376 27.68 -17.05 -10.91
C SER A 376 26.56 -16.06 -10.62
N VAL A 377 26.78 -15.23 -9.60
CA VAL A 377 25.88 -14.16 -9.18
C VAL A 377 26.61 -12.83 -9.32
N SER A 378 26.01 -11.91 -10.06
CA SER A 378 26.48 -10.52 -10.12
C SER A 378 25.52 -9.61 -9.35
N ALA A 379 26.04 -8.50 -8.82
CA ALA A 379 25.22 -7.47 -8.21
C ALA A 379 25.71 -6.08 -8.60
N GLY A 380 24.76 -5.13 -8.68
CA GLY A 380 25.02 -3.71 -8.85
C GLY A 380 24.27 -2.93 -7.79
N ILE A 381 24.89 -1.85 -7.31
CA ILE A 381 24.36 -0.97 -6.27
C ILE A 381 24.18 0.42 -6.86
N THR A 382 23.07 1.04 -6.49
CA THR A 382 22.84 2.46 -6.75
C THR A 382 22.16 3.12 -5.55
N GLU A 383 22.41 4.40 -5.35
CA GLU A 383 21.74 5.22 -4.34
C GLU A 383 20.71 6.09 -5.03
N GLY A 384 19.56 6.24 -4.41
CA GLY A 384 18.46 7.05 -4.89
C GLY A 384 17.89 7.96 -3.81
N GLY A 385 17.23 8.99 -4.26
CA GLY A 385 16.49 9.94 -3.44
C GLY A 385 14.97 9.74 -3.54
N PRO A 386 14.22 10.60 -2.81
CA PRO A 386 12.76 10.48 -2.73
C PRO A 386 12.00 10.71 -4.04
N ASP A 387 12.65 11.28 -5.05
CA ASP A 387 12.03 11.62 -6.34
C ASP A 387 12.47 10.68 -7.48
N ASP A 388 13.37 9.72 -7.21
CA ASP A 388 13.85 8.80 -8.22
C ASP A 388 12.80 7.73 -8.55
N ASP A 389 12.58 7.51 -9.86
CA ASP A 389 11.78 6.39 -10.34
C ASP A 389 12.52 5.07 -10.09
N ILE A 390 11.78 4.04 -9.74
CA ILE A 390 12.31 2.70 -9.48
C ILE A 390 13.00 2.10 -10.72
N GLU A 391 12.48 2.33 -11.92
CA GLU A 391 13.05 1.82 -13.16
C GLU A 391 14.43 2.47 -13.44
N LEU A 392 14.57 3.75 -13.11
CA LEU A 392 15.85 4.45 -13.22
C LEU A 392 16.90 3.90 -12.24
N LEU A 393 16.47 3.52 -11.03
CA LEU A 393 17.37 2.87 -10.06
C LEU A 393 17.81 1.48 -10.53
N ILE A 394 16.91 0.75 -11.18
CA ILE A 394 17.24 -0.56 -11.77
C ILE A 394 18.28 -0.39 -12.87
N GLU A 395 18.07 0.55 -13.80
CA GLU A 395 19.01 0.84 -14.89
C GLU A 395 20.39 1.22 -14.38
N ARG A 396 20.48 2.15 -13.42
CA ARG A 396 21.75 2.56 -12.79
C ARG A 396 22.45 1.39 -12.07
N ALA A 397 21.70 0.51 -11.42
CA ALA A 397 22.26 -0.66 -10.77
C ALA A 397 22.76 -1.69 -11.81
N GLU A 398 22.11 -1.83 -12.95
CA GLU A 398 22.56 -2.67 -14.06
C GLU A 398 23.91 -2.23 -14.65
N GLU A 399 24.12 -0.93 -14.82
CA GLU A 399 25.37 -0.37 -15.35
C GLU A 399 26.58 -0.64 -14.45
N ASN A 400 26.34 -0.80 -13.14
CA ASN A 400 27.39 -0.96 -12.13
C ASN A 400 27.58 -2.43 -11.67
N GLN A 401 27.08 -3.41 -12.42
CA GLN A 401 27.14 -4.81 -12.03
C GLN A 401 28.57 -5.38 -12.00
N LYS A 402 28.86 -6.14 -10.93
CA LYS A 402 30.09 -6.93 -10.76
C LYS A 402 29.74 -8.33 -10.27
N ILE A 403 30.54 -9.32 -10.64
CA ILE A 403 30.40 -10.67 -10.08
C ILE A 403 30.79 -10.60 -8.61
N ILE A 404 29.88 -11.01 -7.73
CA ILE A 404 30.02 -10.99 -6.27
C ILE A 404 30.27 -12.39 -5.69
N ALA A 405 29.77 -13.43 -6.36
CA ALA A 405 29.97 -14.81 -5.95
C ALA A 405 30.02 -15.73 -7.18
N ARG A 406 30.88 -16.74 -7.11
CA ARG A 406 31.02 -17.77 -8.13
C ARG A 406 31.29 -19.10 -7.45
N TYR A 407 30.54 -20.10 -7.79
CA TYR A 407 30.73 -21.45 -7.31
C TYR A 407 30.83 -22.43 -8.49
N GLN A 408 31.88 -23.20 -8.50
CA GLN A 408 32.11 -24.29 -9.42
C GLN A 408 32.56 -25.48 -8.58
N CYS A 409 31.89 -26.62 -8.69
CA CYS A 409 32.35 -27.80 -7.98
C CYS A 409 33.68 -28.30 -8.56
N ASP A 410 34.59 -28.69 -7.72
CA ASP A 410 35.78 -29.39 -8.15
C ASP A 410 35.39 -30.71 -8.80
N LYS A 411 35.71 -30.86 -10.09
CA LYS A 411 35.70 -32.17 -10.69
C LYS A 411 36.81 -32.93 -9.98
N GLU A 412 36.48 -33.88 -9.11
CA GLU A 412 37.47 -34.88 -8.75
C GLU A 412 37.96 -35.48 -10.06
N ASP A 413 39.23 -35.26 -10.37
CA ASP A 413 39.98 -35.92 -11.44
C ASP A 413 39.85 -37.42 -11.22
N GLY A 414 38.88 -38.04 -11.89
CA GLY A 414 38.75 -39.49 -12.01
C GLY A 414 39.84 -40.03 -12.92
N SER A 415 41.07 -39.96 -12.42
CA SER A 415 42.17 -40.75 -12.94
C SER A 415 42.21 -42.06 -12.16
N GLN A 416 41.49 -43.06 -12.62
CA GLN A 416 41.91 -44.46 -12.62
C GLN A 416 41.14 -45.21 -13.71
#